data_37971825c986c936548da359a5c9cb65
#
_entry.id   37971825c986c936548da359a5c9cb65
#
_cell.length_a   1.000
_cell.length_b   1.000
_cell.length_c   1.000
_cell.angle_alpha   90.00
_cell.angle_beta   90.00
_cell.angle_gamma   90.00
#
_symmetry.space_group_name_H-M   'P 1'
#
loop_
_entity.id
_entity.type
_entity.pdbx_description
1 polymer ?
#
loop_
_entity_poly.entity_id
_entity_poly.type
_entity_poly.pdbx_seq_one_letter_code
_entity_poly.pdbx_strand_id
1 'polypeptide(L)'
;WSVLHPYQMKLIRMSPAAFIHFGTTKELRELMTERMDEFYYLGWTSNINTNREEADFAASNSYVSPNAEIGKGSYLEDCMIRNKSLIGEECVISGVTLDGQTIPAHTVLHGLKQQNGKFVVRMYGVSDNPKEALLFGKTLPMPLWEAAIYPVCDSMEEAVHQTLEAWREGFPIREDAISLKDSFNQADLSALLPWQEKVSDKVELEEILEAIDRKENLTRLVEQMRDGISERVKGELLKEAQRLSETELDQFSRKIRIYYVLSCFDEKYMDSCFATISSGILAGAVKGLCYDADAKMGKDQVTVNLPVRVNWGGGWSDTPPYCMEHGGTVLNAAVMLDGNCPIEVVVKKVDEPVIVLASADSGAEQTFTDISSLQ
;
A
#
# COMPACT_ATOMS: atom_id res chain seq x y z
N TRP A 1 -51.25 -9.96 -18.80
CA TRP A 1 -51.38 -9.12 -19.99
C TRP A 1 -51.72 -7.68 -19.64
N SER A 2 -52.70 -7.43 -18.80
CA SER A 2 -53.10 -6.07 -18.38
C SER A 2 -51.98 -5.23 -17.76
N VAL A 3 -50.98 -5.85 -17.11
CA VAL A 3 -49.82 -5.19 -16.54
C VAL A 3 -48.80 -4.78 -17.59
N LEU A 4 -48.61 -5.60 -18.63
CA LEU A 4 -47.57 -5.37 -19.65
C LEU A 4 -48.07 -4.60 -20.88
N HIS A 5 -49.39 -4.66 -21.18
CA HIS A 5 -49.99 -4.04 -22.36
C HIS A 5 -49.73 -2.51 -22.49
N PRO A 6 -49.65 -1.72 -21.41
CA PRO A 6 -49.36 -0.29 -21.54
C PRO A 6 -47.93 0.01 -21.99
N TYR A 7 -47.00 -0.95 -21.89
CA TYR A 7 -45.60 -0.77 -22.21
C TYR A 7 -45.31 -1.15 -23.66
N GLN A 8 -44.75 -0.22 -24.42
CA GLN A 8 -44.29 -0.48 -25.78
C GLN A 8 -42.96 -1.22 -25.74
N MET A 9 -42.90 -2.41 -26.31
CA MET A 9 -41.66 -3.13 -26.56
C MET A 9 -40.95 -2.51 -27.75
N LYS A 10 -39.68 -2.16 -27.59
CA LYS A 10 -38.77 -1.74 -28.68
C LYS A 10 -37.74 -2.83 -28.92
N LEU A 11 -37.61 -3.23 -30.19
CA LEU A 11 -36.49 -4.08 -30.60
C LEU A 11 -35.25 -3.22 -30.82
N ILE A 12 -34.20 -3.48 -30.06
CA ILE A 12 -32.88 -2.88 -30.26
C ILE A 12 -32.00 -3.92 -30.95
N ARG A 13 -31.58 -3.61 -32.16
CA ARG A 13 -30.61 -4.44 -32.88
C ARG A 13 -29.20 -3.98 -32.53
N MET A 14 -28.40 -4.84 -31.89
CA MET A 14 -26.97 -4.63 -31.67
C MET A 14 -26.20 -5.41 -32.74
N SER A 15 -25.30 -4.71 -33.47
CA SER A 15 -24.43 -5.33 -34.46
C SER A 15 -23.21 -4.39 -34.72
N PRO A 16 -21.96 -4.86 -34.53
CA PRO A 16 -21.61 -6.19 -34.03
C PRO A 16 -21.96 -6.35 -32.54
N ALA A 17 -22.19 -7.58 -32.12
CA ALA A 17 -22.49 -7.90 -30.72
C ALA A 17 -21.83 -9.22 -30.35
N ALA A 18 -21.39 -9.31 -29.10
CA ALA A 18 -20.97 -10.56 -28.46
C ALA A 18 -21.89 -10.86 -27.29
N PHE A 19 -22.22 -12.12 -27.11
CA PHE A 19 -22.92 -12.63 -25.95
C PHE A 19 -21.96 -13.51 -25.15
N ILE A 20 -21.63 -13.05 -23.95
CA ILE A 20 -20.76 -13.79 -23.05
C ILE A 20 -21.66 -14.48 -22.03
N HIS A 21 -21.62 -15.80 -22.02
CA HIS A 21 -22.37 -16.63 -21.08
C HIS A 21 -21.39 -17.38 -20.17
N PHE A 22 -21.62 -17.30 -18.87
CA PHE A 22 -21.01 -18.18 -17.89
C PHE A 22 -22.08 -18.58 -16.87
N GLY A 23 -22.41 -19.86 -16.85
CA GLY A 23 -23.43 -20.43 -15.97
C GLY A 23 -22.83 -21.21 -14.79
N THR A 24 -21.52 -21.41 -14.78
CA THR A 24 -20.79 -22.16 -13.76
C THR A 24 -19.54 -21.38 -13.30
N THR A 25 -19.06 -21.69 -12.10
CA THR A 25 -17.82 -21.10 -11.58
C THR A 25 -16.61 -21.50 -12.42
N LYS A 26 -16.63 -22.70 -13.00
CA LYS A 26 -15.60 -23.18 -13.92
C LYS A 26 -15.52 -22.29 -15.17
N GLU A 27 -16.66 -22.02 -15.82
CA GLU A 27 -16.72 -21.15 -17.01
C GLU A 27 -16.27 -19.71 -16.69
N LEU A 28 -16.62 -19.19 -15.50
CA LEU A 28 -16.12 -17.90 -15.05
C LEU A 28 -14.58 -17.90 -14.92
N ARG A 29 -14.01 -18.91 -14.27
CA ARG A 29 -12.57 -19.06 -14.14
C ARG A 29 -11.88 -19.11 -15.51
N GLU A 30 -12.35 -20.00 -16.39
CA GLU A 30 -11.80 -20.15 -17.75
C GLU A 30 -11.89 -18.84 -18.54
N LEU A 31 -12.98 -18.08 -18.41
CA LEU A 31 -13.12 -16.78 -19.05
C LEU A 31 -12.04 -15.82 -18.54
N MET A 32 -11.86 -15.71 -17.22
CA MET A 32 -10.95 -14.73 -16.61
C MET A 32 -9.47 -15.08 -16.78
N THR A 33 -9.13 -16.37 -16.92
CA THR A 33 -7.73 -16.84 -16.94
C THR A 33 -7.24 -17.33 -18.31
N GLU A 34 -8.10 -17.92 -19.12
CA GLU A 34 -7.70 -18.61 -20.36
C GLU A 34 -8.26 -17.95 -21.63
N ARG A 35 -9.41 -17.26 -21.53
CA ARG A 35 -10.15 -16.75 -22.67
C ARG A 35 -10.27 -15.23 -22.71
N MET A 36 -9.63 -14.51 -21.83
CA MET A 36 -9.71 -13.05 -21.76
C MET A 36 -9.26 -12.39 -23.07
N ASP A 37 -8.28 -12.99 -23.75
CA ASP A 37 -7.77 -12.51 -25.05
C ASP A 37 -8.84 -12.38 -26.12
N GLU A 38 -9.89 -13.25 -26.07
CA GLU A 38 -11.03 -13.18 -26.97
C GLU A 38 -11.82 -11.85 -26.86
N PHE A 39 -11.62 -11.12 -25.75
CA PHE A 39 -12.39 -9.92 -25.37
C PHE A 39 -11.54 -8.66 -25.22
N TYR A 40 -10.25 -8.66 -25.58
CA TYR A 40 -9.39 -7.47 -25.56
C TYR A 40 -9.96 -6.29 -26.34
N TYR A 41 -10.75 -6.56 -27.39
CA TYR A 41 -11.42 -5.50 -28.14
C TYR A 41 -12.48 -4.73 -27.33
N LEU A 42 -12.91 -5.24 -26.18
CA LEU A 42 -13.78 -4.58 -25.21
C LEU A 42 -13.00 -3.78 -24.15
N GLY A 43 -11.67 -3.81 -24.22
CA GLY A 43 -10.79 -3.21 -23.20
C GLY A 43 -10.67 -4.06 -21.93
N TRP A 44 -11.02 -5.34 -21.99
CA TRP A 44 -10.91 -6.24 -20.86
C TRP A 44 -9.47 -6.76 -20.70
N THR A 45 -9.03 -6.91 -19.47
CA THR A 45 -7.72 -7.48 -19.10
C THR A 45 -7.90 -8.47 -17.95
N SER A 46 -6.97 -9.41 -17.83
CA SER A 46 -6.98 -10.43 -16.76
C SER A 46 -6.64 -9.85 -15.38
N ASN A 47 -5.90 -8.76 -15.36
CA ASN A 47 -5.42 -8.14 -14.12
C ASN A 47 -5.85 -6.68 -14.06
N ILE A 48 -6.65 -6.33 -13.05
CA ILE A 48 -7.23 -5.01 -12.85
C ILE A 48 -7.12 -4.66 -11.36
N ASN A 49 -6.52 -3.50 -11.06
CA ASN A 49 -6.35 -3.03 -9.69
C ASN A 49 -5.72 -4.11 -8.79
N THR A 50 -4.52 -4.52 -9.14
CA THR A 50 -3.72 -5.50 -8.42
C THR A 50 -2.24 -5.18 -8.54
N ASN A 51 -1.48 -5.51 -7.52
CA ASN A 51 -0.02 -5.36 -7.51
C ASN A 51 0.73 -6.47 -8.27
N ARG A 52 0.03 -7.29 -9.08
CA ARG A 52 0.58 -8.41 -9.87
C ARG A 52 0.15 -8.31 -11.32
N GLU A 53 0.87 -7.50 -12.11
CA GLU A 53 0.54 -7.27 -13.53
C GLU A 53 0.91 -8.46 -14.42
N GLU A 54 2.05 -9.10 -14.18
CA GLU A 54 2.52 -10.26 -14.95
C GLU A 54 2.47 -11.51 -14.08
N ALA A 55 1.42 -12.33 -14.25
CA ALA A 55 1.21 -13.53 -13.45
C ALA A 55 0.51 -14.64 -14.25
N ASP A 56 0.76 -15.89 -13.84
CA ASP A 56 0.07 -17.09 -14.38
C ASP A 56 -1.37 -17.24 -13.85
N PHE A 57 -1.89 -16.24 -13.18
CA PHE A 57 -3.25 -16.18 -12.63
C PHE A 57 -3.91 -14.84 -12.96
N ALA A 58 -5.21 -14.76 -12.86
CA ALA A 58 -5.97 -13.53 -13.03
C ALA A 58 -6.36 -12.94 -11.67
N ALA A 59 -6.34 -11.60 -11.56
CA ALA A 59 -6.72 -10.91 -10.34
C ALA A 59 -7.50 -9.61 -10.63
N SER A 60 -8.60 -9.41 -9.93
CA SER A 60 -9.40 -8.19 -9.96
C SER A 60 -9.51 -7.64 -8.55
N ASN A 61 -9.16 -6.36 -8.38
CA ASN A 61 -9.21 -5.67 -7.09
C ASN A 61 -8.63 -6.53 -5.96
N SER A 62 -7.38 -6.99 -6.10
CA SER A 62 -6.79 -7.93 -5.17
C SER A 62 -5.32 -7.62 -4.89
N TYR A 63 -4.98 -7.58 -3.59
CA TYR A 63 -3.60 -7.49 -3.14
C TYR A 63 -3.01 -8.88 -2.92
N VAL A 64 -1.82 -9.14 -3.48
CA VAL A 64 -1.09 -10.40 -3.32
C VAL A 64 0.31 -10.12 -2.80
N SER A 65 0.60 -10.57 -1.57
CA SER A 65 1.93 -10.45 -0.98
C SER A 65 3.03 -11.06 -1.86
N PRO A 66 4.21 -10.45 -1.95
CA PRO A 66 5.36 -11.02 -2.66
C PRO A 66 5.75 -12.43 -2.18
N ASN A 67 5.40 -12.78 -0.94
CA ASN A 67 5.71 -14.07 -0.34
C ASN A 67 4.58 -15.10 -0.48
N ALA A 68 3.46 -14.75 -1.12
CA ALA A 68 2.37 -15.68 -1.40
C ALA A 68 2.61 -16.40 -2.73
N GLU A 69 2.20 -17.65 -2.80
CA GLU A 69 2.27 -18.47 -4.01
C GLU A 69 0.86 -18.75 -4.51
N ILE A 70 0.60 -18.39 -5.76
CA ILE A 70 -0.71 -18.58 -6.41
C ILE A 70 -0.52 -19.56 -7.57
N GLY A 71 -1.27 -20.65 -7.53
CA GLY A 71 -1.26 -21.66 -8.59
C GLY A 71 -1.83 -21.13 -9.91
N LYS A 72 -1.26 -21.66 -11.01
CA LYS A 72 -1.62 -21.30 -12.37
C LYS A 72 -3.13 -21.45 -12.64
N GLY A 73 -3.67 -20.56 -13.44
CA GLY A 73 -5.08 -20.60 -13.85
C GLY A 73 -6.08 -20.29 -12.73
N SER A 74 -5.62 -19.75 -11.61
CA SER A 74 -6.48 -19.27 -10.54
C SER A 74 -7.01 -17.86 -10.81
N TYR A 75 -8.20 -17.55 -10.30
CA TYR A 75 -8.82 -16.23 -10.34
C TYR A 75 -9.06 -15.71 -8.93
N LEU A 76 -8.58 -14.49 -8.67
CA LEU A 76 -8.74 -13.78 -7.41
C LEU A 76 -9.64 -12.56 -7.62
N GLU A 77 -10.59 -12.33 -6.72
CA GLU A 77 -11.49 -11.19 -6.77
C GLU A 77 -11.73 -10.62 -5.37
N ASP A 78 -11.51 -9.32 -5.21
CA ASP A 78 -11.71 -8.61 -3.94
C ASP A 78 -10.98 -9.28 -2.77
N CYS A 79 -9.71 -9.69 -2.95
CA CYS A 79 -8.94 -10.46 -1.99
C CYS A 79 -7.74 -9.72 -1.41
N MET A 80 -7.43 -10.01 -0.15
CA MET A 80 -6.16 -9.66 0.47
C MET A 80 -5.38 -10.93 0.80
N ILE A 81 -4.41 -11.28 -0.05
CA ILE A 81 -3.56 -12.45 0.13
C ILE A 81 -2.26 -12.03 0.78
N ARG A 82 -2.09 -12.35 2.07
CA ARG A 82 -0.98 -11.91 2.90
C ARG A 82 0.01 -13.03 3.18
N ASN A 83 1.19 -12.64 3.64
CA ASN A 83 2.26 -13.54 4.12
C ASN A 83 2.55 -14.70 3.14
N LYS A 84 2.86 -15.87 3.67
CA LYS A 84 3.16 -17.10 2.93
C LYS A 84 1.89 -17.94 2.67
N SER A 85 0.81 -17.30 2.19
CA SER A 85 -0.37 -18.03 1.75
C SER A 85 -0.09 -18.83 0.49
N LEU A 86 -0.60 -20.05 0.42
CA LEU A 86 -0.44 -20.97 -0.72
C LEU A 86 -1.80 -21.25 -1.31
N ILE A 87 -2.02 -20.87 -2.56
CA ILE A 87 -3.26 -21.16 -3.30
C ILE A 87 -2.90 -22.14 -4.42
N GLY A 88 -3.61 -23.27 -4.46
CA GLY A 88 -3.41 -24.28 -5.49
C GLY A 88 -3.84 -23.80 -6.88
N GLU A 89 -3.61 -24.65 -7.89
CA GLU A 89 -3.96 -24.35 -9.28
C GLU A 89 -5.48 -24.31 -9.49
N GLU A 90 -5.91 -23.55 -10.50
CA GLU A 90 -7.30 -23.47 -10.97
C GLU A 90 -8.33 -23.16 -9.86
N CYS A 91 -7.97 -22.33 -8.90
CA CYS A 91 -8.87 -21.88 -7.85
C CYS A 91 -9.69 -20.63 -8.27
N VAL A 92 -10.82 -20.42 -7.58
CA VAL A 92 -11.56 -19.15 -7.58
C VAL A 92 -11.69 -18.67 -6.16
N ILE A 93 -11.02 -17.57 -5.83
CA ILE A 93 -10.99 -17.00 -4.49
C ILE A 93 -11.63 -15.61 -4.53
N SER A 94 -12.63 -15.37 -3.71
CA SER A 94 -13.35 -14.10 -3.72
C SER A 94 -13.72 -13.63 -2.31
N GLY A 95 -13.57 -12.32 -2.05
CA GLY A 95 -14.07 -11.64 -0.87
C GLY A 95 -13.42 -12.07 0.45
N VAL A 96 -12.17 -12.52 0.44
CA VAL A 96 -11.50 -13.04 1.64
C VAL A 96 -10.15 -12.36 1.93
N THR A 97 -9.75 -12.43 3.19
CA THR A 97 -8.34 -12.23 3.59
C THR A 97 -7.73 -13.59 3.91
N LEU A 98 -6.60 -13.91 3.28
CA LEU A 98 -5.77 -15.08 3.61
C LEU A 98 -4.45 -14.59 4.21
N ASP A 99 -4.00 -15.24 5.27
CA ASP A 99 -2.79 -14.89 6.01
C ASP A 99 -2.02 -16.15 6.44
N GLY A 100 -1.27 -16.74 5.50
CA GLY A 100 -0.51 -17.98 5.72
C GLY A 100 -1.31 -19.27 5.57
N GLN A 101 -2.56 -19.22 5.05
CA GLN A 101 -3.34 -20.44 4.81
C GLN A 101 -2.93 -21.12 3.50
N THR A 102 -3.20 -22.43 3.44
CA THR A 102 -3.07 -23.24 2.24
C THR A 102 -4.43 -23.65 1.73
N ILE A 103 -4.73 -23.28 0.47
CA ILE A 103 -5.97 -23.62 -0.24
C ILE A 103 -5.64 -24.70 -1.27
N PRO A 104 -6.35 -25.84 -1.26
CA PRO A 104 -6.12 -26.91 -2.23
C PRO A 104 -6.50 -26.48 -3.64
N ALA A 105 -5.90 -27.12 -4.66
CA ALA A 105 -6.21 -26.87 -6.05
C ALA A 105 -7.72 -27.14 -6.38
N HIS A 106 -8.18 -26.52 -7.48
CA HIS A 106 -9.55 -26.66 -7.99
C HIS A 106 -10.65 -26.28 -6.99
N THR A 107 -10.37 -25.30 -6.12
CA THR A 107 -11.24 -24.86 -5.03
C THR A 107 -11.88 -23.50 -5.32
N VAL A 108 -13.17 -23.40 -5.04
CA VAL A 108 -13.86 -22.12 -4.85
C VAL A 108 -13.84 -21.80 -3.37
N LEU A 109 -13.34 -20.61 -3.01
CA LEU A 109 -13.39 -20.05 -1.66
C LEU A 109 -14.01 -18.66 -1.73
N HIS A 110 -15.17 -18.47 -1.12
CA HIS A 110 -15.89 -17.19 -1.20
C HIS A 110 -16.37 -16.73 0.15
N GLY A 111 -15.88 -15.56 0.58
CA GLY A 111 -16.26 -14.90 1.83
C GLY A 111 -17.49 -14.04 1.68
N LEU A 112 -18.39 -14.08 2.67
CA LEU A 112 -19.59 -13.27 2.73
C LEU A 112 -19.81 -12.73 4.14
N LYS A 113 -20.18 -11.45 4.24
CA LYS A 113 -20.78 -10.90 5.43
C LYS A 113 -22.29 -11.17 5.40
N GLN A 114 -22.85 -11.56 6.54
CA GLN A 114 -24.27 -11.81 6.72
C GLN A 114 -24.99 -10.61 7.32
N GLN A 115 -26.30 -10.49 7.10
CA GLN A 115 -27.14 -9.39 7.63
C GLN A 115 -27.10 -9.27 9.15
N ASN A 116 -26.83 -10.36 9.87
CA ASN A 116 -26.64 -10.38 11.33
C ASN A 116 -25.26 -9.89 11.78
N GLY A 117 -24.41 -9.44 10.85
CA GLY A 117 -23.05 -8.95 11.12
C GLY A 117 -21.98 -10.03 11.18
N LYS A 118 -22.35 -11.32 11.11
CA LYS A 118 -21.41 -12.43 11.10
C LYS A 118 -20.83 -12.73 9.71
N PHE A 119 -19.89 -13.63 9.63
CA PHE A 119 -19.17 -13.99 8.42
C PHE A 119 -19.29 -15.49 8.13
N VAL A 120 -19.34 -15.80 6.85
CA VAL A 120 -19.34 -17.17 6.33
C VAL A 120 -18.35 -17.25 5.18
N VAL A 121 -17.55 -18.31 5.16
CA VAL A 121 -16.71 -18.64 4.00
C VAL A 121 -17.23 -19.93 3.40
N ARG A 122 -17.62 -19.86 2.11
CA ARG A 122 -18.09 -21.02 1.36
C ARG A 122 -16.90 -21.64 0.64
N MET A 123 -16.80 -22.97 0.70
CA MET A 123 -15.74 -23.73 0.06
C MET A 123 -16.30 -24.97 -0.65
N TYR A 124 -16.03 -25.12 -1.95
CA TYR A 124 -16.45 -26.25 -2.76
C TYR A 124 -15.53 -26.40 -3.98
N GLY A 125 -15.63 -27.49 -4.72
CA GLY A 125 -14.83 -27.70 -5.91
C GLY A 125 -15.30 -26.80 -7.09
N VAL A 126 -14.38 -26.32 -7.90
CA VAL A 126 -14.68 -25.48 -9.09
C VAL A 126 -15.66 -26.19 -10.04
N SER A 127 -15.62 -27.53 -10.08
CA SER A 127 -16.51 -28.35 -10.90
C SER A 127 -17.73 -28.90 -10.16
N ASP A 128 -17.88 -28.60 -8.87
CA ASP A 128 -19.03 -29.07 -8.09
C ASP A 128 -20.33 -28.38 -8.55
N ASN A 129 -21.39 -29.16 -8.71
CA ASN A 129 -22.71 -28.65 -9.03
C ASN A 129 -23.55 -28.54 -7.74
N PRO A 130 -23.94 -27.34 -7.31
CA PRO A 130 -24.73 -27.17 -6.09
C PRO A 130 -26.05 -27.93 -6.05
N LYS A 131 -26.60 -28.32 -7.21
CA LYS A 131 -27.85 -29.11 -7.32
C LYS A 131 -27.64 -30.59 -7.05
N GLU A 132 -26.41 -31.05 -7.03
CA GLU A 132 -26.03 -32.43 -6.78
C GLU A 132 -25.61 -32.66 -5.33
N ALA A 133 -25.78 -33.89 -4.87
CA ALA A 133 -25.33 -34.31 -3.51
C ALA A 133 -23.86 -34.73 -3.55
N LEU A 134 -22.98 -33.83 -4.04
CA LEU A 134 -21.55 -34.10 -4.22
C LEU A 134 -20.73 -32.89 -3.80
N LEU A 135 -19.63 -33.12 -3.09
CA LEU A 135 -18.68 -32.09 -2.66
C LEU A 135 -17.24 -32.64 -2.72
N PHE A 136 -16.38 -32.07 -3.52
CA PHE A 136 -15.00 -32.57 -3.78
C PHE A 136 -14.97 -34.08 -4.08
N GLY A 137 -15.94 -34.56 -4.87
CA GLY A 137 -16.06 -35.98 -5.23
C GLY A 137 -16.60 -36.88 -4.12
N LYS A 138 -16.97 -36.35 -2.94
CA LYS A 138 -17.59 -37.09 -1.84
C LYS A 138 -19.11 -36.91 -1.87
N THR A 139 -19.84 -38.00 -1.66
CA THR A 139 -21.31 -37.98 -1.59
C THR A 139 -21.79 -37.31 -0.31
N LEU A 140 -22.72 -36.37 -0.43
CA LEU A 140 -23.46 -35.77 0.68
C LEU A 140 -24.83 -36.47 0.85
N PRO A 141 -25.48 -36.37 2.02
CA PRO A 141 -26.82 -36.91 2.24
C PRO A 141 -27.94 -36.10 1.58
N MET A 142 -27.63 -34.90 1.07
CA MET A 142 -28.54 -33.97 0.41
C MET A 142 -27.79 -33.12 -0.61
N PRO A 143 -28.48 -32.39 -1.51
CA PRO A 143 -27.80 -31.48 -2.44
C PRO A 143 -26.92 -30.48 -1.74
N LEU A 144 -25.75 -30.17 -2.32
CA LEU A 144 -24.77 -29.22 -1.78
C LEU A 144 -25.42 -27.85 -1.46
N TRP A 145 -26.38 -27.42 -2.28
CA TRP A 145 -27.13 -26.17 -2.09
C TRP A 145 -27.83 -26.07 -0.72
N GLU A 146 -28.27 -27.21 -0.18
CA GLU A 146 -29.08 -27.32 1.07
C GLU A 146 -28.27 -27.82 2.25
N ALA A 147 -27.05 -28.33 2.03
CA ALA A 147 -26.22 -28.88 3.08
C ALA A 147 -25.67 -27.78 4.02
N ALA A 148 -26.06 -27.84 5.30
CA ALA A 148 -25.57 -26.92 6.34
C ALA A 148 -24.18 -27.36 6.83
N ILE A 149 -23.14 -26.92 6.16
CA ILE A 149 -21.75 -27.37 6.37
C ILE A 149 -20.76 -26.21 6.61
N TYR A 150 -21.18 -24.95 6.43
CA TYR A 150 -20.32 -23.77 6.52
C TYR A 150 -20.47 -23.11 7.90
N PRO A 151 -19.39 -23.00 8.70
CA PRO A 151 -19.42 -22.31 9.99
C PRO A 151 -19.80 -20.84 9.86
N VAL A 152 -20.53 -20.32 10.86
CA VAL A 152 -20.89 -18.90 10.98
C VAL A 152 -20.06 -18.28 12.10
N CYS A 153 -19.19 -17.32 11.77
CA CYS A 153 -18.16 -16.80 12.67
C CYS A 153 -18.30 -15.28 12.91
N ASP A 154 -17.61 -14.77 13.92
CA ASP A 154 -17.64 -13.35 14.27
C ASP A 154 -16.66 -12.51 13.42
N SER A 155 -15.68 -13.13 12.76
CA SER A 155 -14.74 -12.47 11.83
C SER A 155 -14.54 -13.26 10.56
N MET A 156 -14.04 -12.60 9.50
CA MET A 156 -13.69 -13.26 8.24
C MET A 156 -12.52 -14.22 8.41
N GLU A 157 -11.53 -13.82 9.19
CA GLU A 157 -10.33 -14.63 9.48
C GLU A 157 -10.71 -15.94 10.19
N GLU A 158 -11.61 -15.84 11.16
CA GLU A 158 -12.15 -17.03 11.85
C GLU A 158 -12.96 -17.91 10.90
N ALA A 159 -13.81 -17.32 10.05
CA ALA A 159 -14.61 -18.04 9.07
C ALA A 159 -13.72 -18.81 8.07
N VAL A 160 -12.62 -18.21 7.58
CA VAL A 160 -11.63 -18.91 6.75
C VAL A 160 -11.03 -20.10 7.51
N HIS A 161 -10.58 -19.89 8.73
CA HIS A 161 -9.95 -20.94 9.55
C HIS A 161 -10.90 -22.10 9.80
N GLN A 162 -12.10 -21.83 10.30
CA GLN A 162 -13.12 -22.82 10.62
C GLN A 162 -13.61 -23.59 9.37
N THR A 163 -13.70 -22.93 8.23
CA THR A 163 -14.08 -23.60 6.97
C THR A 163 -12.98 -24.53 6.47
N LEU A 164 -11.71 -24.16 6.62
CA LEU A 164 -10.59 -25.05 6.28
C LEU A 164 -10.48 -26.24 7.24
N GLU A 165 -10.83 -26.06 8.50
CA GLU A 165 -10.94 -27.19 9.45
C GLU A 165 -12.10 -28.11 9.08
N ALA A 166 -13.29 -27.56 8.82
CA ALA A 166 -14.44 -28.34 8.37
C ALA A 166 -14.14 -29.13 7.07
N TRP A 167 -13.37 -28.53 6.14
CA TRP A 167 -12.90 -29.24 4.95
C TRP A 167 -11.99 -30.44 5.29
N ARG A 168 -11.04 -30.28 6.20
CA ARG A 168 -10.15 -31.36 6.64
C ARG A 168 -10.93 -32.49 7.30
N GLU A 169 -12.00 -32.17 8.02
CA GLU A 169 -12.93 -33.11 8.65
C GLU A 169 -13.93 -33.75 7.68
N GLY A 170 -13.97 -33.27 6.43
CA GLY A 170 -14.89 -33.77 5.38
C GLY A 170 -16.25 -33.11 5.39
N PHE A 171 -16.37 -31.89 5.89
CA PHE A 171 -17.59 -31.09 5.95
C PHE A 171 -18.75 -31.79 6.68
N PRO A 172 -18.66 -32.08 7.96
CA PRO A 172 -19.78 -32.65 8.71
C PRO A 172 -20.96 -31.67 8.70
N ILE A 173 -22.18 -32.21 8.56
CA ILE A 173 -23.40 -31.42 8.77
C ILE A 173 -23.50 -31.07 10.24
N ARG A 174 -23.72 -29.77 10.53
CA ARG A 174 -23.75 -29.24 11.91
C ARG A 174 -24.96 -28.33 12.09
N GLU A 175 -25.54 -28.34 13.29
CA GLU A 175 -26.67 -27.46 13.63
C GLU A 175 -26.29 -25.97 13.67
N ASP A 176 -25.02 -25.68 13.97
CA ASP A 176 -24.46 -24.34 14.05
C ASP A 176 -23.87 -23.82 12.73
N ALA A 177 -24.02 -24.59 11.65
CA ALA A 177 -23.56 -24.26 10.32
C ALA A 177 -24.70 -23.77 9.41
N ILE A 178 -24.34 -23.15 8.30
CA ILE A 178 -25.28 -22.63 7.30
C ILE A 178 -25.04 -23.29 5.94
N SER A 179 -26.09 -23.39 5.12
CA SER A 179 -26.01 -23.91 3.75
C SER A 179 -25.56 -22.84 2.72
N LEU A 180 -25.21 -23.25 1.50
CA LEU A 180 -25.03 -22.31 0.38
C LEU A 180 -26.26 -21.44 0.18
N LYS A 181 -27.46 -22.05 0.19
CA LYS A 181 -28.76 -21.38 0.03
C LYS A 181 -28.99 -20.32 1.09
N ASP A 182 -28.80 -20.66 2.35
CA ASP A 182 -29.08 -19.75 3.44
C ASP A 182 -28.02 -18.66 3.52
N SER A 183 -26.74 -18.97 3.27
CA SER A 183 -25.67 -17.98 3.20
C SER A 183 -25.90 -16.96 2.09
N PHE A 184 -26.46 -17.38 0.96
CA PHE A 184 -26.84 -16.48 -0.12
C PHE A 184 -28.03 -15.59 0.26
N ASN A 185 -29.08 -16.17 0.83
CA ASN A 185 -30.29 -15.44 1.22
C ASN A 185 -30.07 -14.44 2.34
N GLN A 186 -29.09 -14.70 3.23
CA GLN A 186 -28.75 -13.86 4.39
C GLN A 186 -27.54 -12.94 4.12
N ALA A 187 -27.00 -12.92 2.92
CA ALA A 187 -25.87 -12.07 2.57
C ALA A 187 -26.20 -10.58 2.74
N ASP A 188 -25.28 -9.83 3.33
CA ASP A 188 -25.34 -8.37 3.43
C ASP A 188 -24.71 -7.73 2.18
N LEU A 189 -25.54 -7.48 1.17
CA LEU A 189 -25.06 -6.87 -0.07
C LEU A 189 -24.55 -5.44 0.12
N SER A 190 -24.96 -4.75 1.19
CA SER A 190 -24.46 -3.41 1.49
C SER A 190 -23.01 -3.39 1.97
N ALA A 191 -22.49 -4.55 2.39
CA ALA A 191 -21.11 -4.71 2.82
C ALA A 191 -20.12 -4.93 1.66
N LEU A 192 -20.59 -5.20 0.44
CA LEU A 192 -19.72 -5.49 -0.71
C LEU A 192 -18.87 -4.28 -1.10
N LEU A 193 -19.50 -3.13 -1.37
CA LEU A 193 -18.77 -1.94 -1.79
C LEU A 193 -17.74 -1.46 -0.75
N PRO A 194 -18.06 -1.34 0.56
CA PRO A 194 -17.05 -1.03 1.57
C PRO A 194 -15.89 -2.03 1.64
N TRP A 195 -16.15 -3.30 1.35
CA TRP A 195 -15.09 -4.30 1.29
C TRP A 195 -14.19 -4.08 0.07
N GLN A 196 -14.77 -3.88 -1.11
CA GLN A 196 -14.05 -3.58 -2.35
C GLN A 196 -13.18 -2.33 -2.21
N GLU A 197 -13.71 -1.26 -1.65
CA GLU A 197 -12.96 -0.04 -1.35
C GLU A 197 -11.78 -0.30 -0.40
N LYS A 198 -11.99 -1.12 0.63
CA LYS A 198 -10.93 -1.49 1.58
C LYS A 198 -9.81 -2.27 0.89
N VAL A 199 -10.12 -3.17 -0.03
CA VAL A 199 -9.12 -3.92 -0.78
C VAL A 199 -8.40 -3.01 -1.77
N SER A 200 -9.14 -2.15 -2.49
CA SER A 200 -8.58 -1.15 -3.39
C SER A 200 -7.60 -0.23 -2.69
N ASP A 201 -7.98 0.33 -1.53
CA ASP A 201 -7.09 1.15 -0.70
C ASP A 201 -5.80 0.39 -0.32
N LYS A 202 -5.91 -0.92 -0.08
CA LYS A 202 -4.73 -1.74 0.26
C LYS A 202 -3.81 -1.94 -0.93
N VAL A 203 -4.35 -2.17 -2.13
CA VAL A 203 -3.56 -2.27 -3.37
C VAL A 203 -2.82 -0.95 -3.61
N GLU A 204 -3.54 0.17 -3.58
CA GLU A 204 -2.98 1.50 -3.79
C GLU A 204 -1.90 1.85 -2.75
N LEU A 205 -2.14 1.56 -1.47
CA LEU A 205 -1.16 1.78 -0.41
C LEU A 205 0.15 1.01 -0.66
N GLU A 206 0.04 -0.28 -1.00
CA GLU A 206 1.22 -1.11 -1.24
C GLU A 206 1.97 -0.68 -2.51
N GLU A 207 1.27 -0.28 -3.56
CA GLU A 207 1.89 0.26 -4.77
C GLU A 207 2.72 1.50 -4.46
N ILE A 208 2.17 2.44 -3.68
CA ILE A 208 2.90 3.63 -3.22
C ILE A 208 4.14 3.24 -2.40
N LEU A 209 3.97 2.36 -1.43
CA LEU A 209 5.08 1.95 -0.55
C LEU A 209 6.16 1.17 -1.31
N GLU A 210 5.79 0.30 -2.24
CA GLU A 210 6.74 -0.42 -3.09
C GLU A 210 7.51 0.55 -4.02
N ALA A 211 6.84 1.53 -4.63
CA ALA A 211 7.49 2.54 -5.45
C ALA A 211 8.48 3.40 -4.64
N ILE A 212 8.11 3.74 -3.38
CA ILE A 212 9.00 4.42 -2.45
C ILE A 212 10.23 3.56 -2.14
N ASP A 213 10.06 2.29 -1.85
CA ASP A 213 11.14 1.37 -1.46
C ASP A 213 12.08 1.05 -2.64
N ARG A 214 11.55 0.97 -3.86
CA ARG A 214 12.34 0.82 -5.09
C ARG A 214 12.99 2.12 -5.56
N LYS A 215 12.74 3.23 -4.87
CA LYS A 215 13.24 4.57 -5.24
C LYS A 215 12.80 5.00 -6.65
N GLU A 216 11.58 4.63 -7.03
CA GLU A 216 10.99 5.01 -8.32
C GLU A 216 10.68 6.51 -8.41
N ASN A 217 10.39 6.98 -9.61
CA ASN A 217 9.98 8.37 -9.83
C ASN A 217 8.56 8.61 -9.31
N LEU A 218 8.47 9.21 -8.12
CA LEU A 218 7.19 9.47 -7.44
C LEU A 218 6.33 10.50 -8.17
N THR A 219 6.91 11.42 -8.93
CA THR A 219 6.15 12.38 -9.73
C THR A 219 5.29 11.65 -10.76
N ARG A 220 5.87 10.66 -11.45
CA ARG A 220 5.15 9.83 -12.40
C ARG A 220 4.05 9.01 -11.72
N LEU A 221 4.33 8.44 -10.56
CA LEU A 221 3.35 7.69 -9.77
C LEU A 221 2.15 8.58 -9.41
N VAL A 222 2.41 9.78 -8.86
CA VAL A 222 1.36 10.74 -8.48
C VAL A 222 0.55 11.21 -9.70
N GLU A 223 1.19 11.43 -10.86
CA GLU A 223 0.49 11.76 -12.09
C GLU A 223 -0.45 10.65 -12.59
N GLN A 224 -0.15 9.40 -12.30
CA GLN A 224 -1.02 8.26 -12.61
C GLN A 224 -2.24 8.21 -11.68
N MET A 225 -2.12 8.68 -10.45
CA MET A 225 -3.18 8.74 -9.43
C MET A 225 -4.08 9.99 -9.59
N ARG A 226 -4.61 10.22 -10.80
CA ARG A 226 -5.32 11.46 -11.18
C ARG A 226 -6.54 11.79 -10.30
N ASP A 227 -7.20 10.77 -9.78
CA ASP A 227 -8.40 10.94 -8.94
C ASP A 227 -8.08 11.17 -7.46
N GLY A 228 -6.77 11.28 -7.14
CA GLY A 228 -6.28 11.41 -5.77
C GLY A 228 -6.18 10.07 -5.07
N ILE A 229 -5.80 10.09 -3.79
CA ILE A 229 -5.77 8.92 -2.91
C ILE A 229 -6.82 9.07 -1.81
N SER A 230 -7.36 7.93 -1.33
CA SER A 230 -8.41 7.95 -0.30
C SER A 230 -7.88 8.49 1.04
N GLU A 231 -8.78 9.01 1.88
CA GLU A 231 -8.41 9.45 3.24
C GLU A 231 -7.88 8.28 4.10
N ARG A 232 -8.26 7.04 3.79
CA ARG A 232 -7.75 5.86 4.46
C ARG A 232 -6.30 5.59 4.06
N VAL A 233 -5.96 5.67 2.78
CA VAL A 233 -4.58 5.54 2.28
C VAL A 233 -3.70 6.64 2.85
N LYS A 234 -4.15 7.90 2.85
CA LYS A 234 -3.44 9.01 3.49
C LYS A 234 -3.15 8.74 4.97
N GLY A 235 -4.17 8.25 5.69
CA GLY A 235 -4.03 7.91 7.10
C GLY A 235 -3.01 6.81 7.38
N GLU A 236 -2.94 5.77 6.55
CA GLU A 236 -1.96 4.70 6.70
C GLU A 236 -0.55 5.16 6.32
N LEU A 237 -0.38 5.93 5.25
CA LEU A 237 0.90 6.55 4.88
C LEU A 237 1.42 7.45 6.01
N LEU A 238 0.54 8.25 6.62
CA LEU A 238 0.91 9.11 7.74
C LEU A 238 1.36 8.30 8.97
N LYS A 239 0.65 7.23 9.32
CA LYS A 239 1.05 6.33 10.40
C LYS A 239 2.41 5.69 10.13
N GLU A 240 2.65 5.28 8.90
CA GLU A 240 3.94 4.72 8.50
C GLU A 240 5.05 5.77 8.64
N ALA A 241 4.86 6.99 8.12
CA ALA A 241 5.84 8.07 8.26
C ALA A 241 6.16 8.38 9.73
N GLN A 242 5.16 8.37 10.62
CA GLN A 242 5.34 8.63 12.05
C GLN A 242 6.15 7.56 12.79
N ARG A 243 6.17 6.32 12.29
CA ARG A 243 6.94 5.22 12.88
C ARG A 243 8.41 5.23 12.49
N LEU A 244 8.76 5.92 11.41
CA LEU A 244 10.11 5.91 10.83
C LEU A 244 11.04 6.85 11.61
N SER A 245 12.27 6.36 11.86
CA SER A 245 13.34 7.12 12.51
C SER A 245 13.88 8.24 11.60
N GLU A 246 14.27 9.34 12.20
CA GLU A 246 14.94 10.46 11.51
C GLU A 246 16.47 10.39 11.58
N THR A 247 17.00 9.40 12.32
CA THR A 247 18.46 9.22 12.52
C THR A 247 19.04 8.09 11.69
N GLU A 248 18.21 7.18 11.18
CA GLU A 248 18.62 6.08 10.31
C GLU A 248 18.35 6.47 8.85
N LEU A 249 19.42 6.53 8.04
CA LEU A 249 19.37 7.10 6.68
C LEU A 249 18.27 6.50 5.78
N ASP A 250 18.10 5.18 5.79
CA ASP A 250 17.09 4.53 4.95
C ASP A 250 15.67 4.86 5.42
N GLN A 251 15.42 4.84 6.73
CA GLN A 251 14.11 5.20 7.30
C GLN A 251 13.83 6.70 7.12
N PHE A 252 14.83 7.55 7.30
CA PHE A 252 14.73 8.98 7.02
C PHE A 252 14.37 9.27 5.57
N SER A 253 15.04 8.62 4.61
CA SER A 253 14.75 8.74 3.20
C SER A 253 13.31 8.30 2.89
N ARG A 254 12.89 7.15 3.39
CA ARG A 254 11.53 6.63 3.24
C ARG A 254 10.48 7.59 3.81
N LYS A 255 10.72 8.15 4.98
CA LYS A 255 9.83 9.12 5.65
C LYS A 255 9.61 10.37 4.80
N ILE A 256 10.69 10.95 4.24
CA ILE A 256 10.59 12.12 3.37
C ILE A 256 9.78 11.80 2.12
N ARG A 257 10.02 10.65 1.50
CA ARG A 257 9.30 10.23 0.28
C ARG A 257 7.80 10.04 0.53
N ILE A 258 7.43 9.49 1.70
CA ILE A 258 6.02 9.40 2.11
C ILE A 258 5.40 10.79 2.26
N TYR A 259 6.07 11.72 2.98
CA TYR A 259 5.55 13.08 3.11
C TYR A 259 5.48 13.83 1.78
N TYR A 260 6.39 13.56 0.85
CA TYR A 260 6.33 14.11 -0.50
C TYR A 260 5.07 13.62 -1.23
N VAL A 261 4.79 12.33 -1.25
CA VAL A 261 3.56 11.79 -1.85
C VAL A 261 2.32 12.42 -1.20
N LEU A 262 2.26 12.47 0.12
CA LEU A 262 1.16 13.11 0.85
C LEU A 262 1.00 14.58 0.48
N SER A 263 2.10 15.32 0.30
CA SER A 263 2.07 16.75 -0.06
C SER A 263 1.54 17.02 -1.47
N CYS A 264 1.66 16.07 -2.37
CA CYS A 264 1.09 16.17 -3.71
C CYS A 264 -0.45 16.15 -3.71
N PHE A 265 -1.08 15.56 -2.68
CA PHE A 265 -2.52 15.49 -2.51
C PHE A 265 -3.07 16.45 -1.44
N ASP A 266 -2.21 16.93 -0.54
CA ASP A 266 -2.58 17.88 0.52
C ASP A 266 -1.34 18.69 0.93
N GLU A 267 -1.32 19.96 0.52
CA GLU A 267 -0.17 20.88 0.66
C GLU A 267 0.31 21.03 2.11
N LYS A 268 -0.55 20.80 3.11
CA LYS A 268 -0.14 20.86 4.53
C LYS A 268 1.01 19.91 4.90
N TYR A 269 1.21 18.83 4.16
CA TYR A 269 2.30 17.87 4.40
C TYR A 269 3.64 18.32 3.83
N MET A 270 3.69 19.40 3.05
CA MET A 270 4.94 19.99 2.56
C MET A 270 5.79 20.49 3.73
N ASP A 271 5.18 21.14 4.72
CA ASP A 271 5.90 21.59 5.93
C ASP A 271 6.48 20.40 6.72
N SER A 272 5.75 19.28 6.77
CA SER A 272 6.25 18.05 7.42
C SER A 272 7.45 17.47 6.67
N CYS A 273 7.46 17.53 5.34
CA CYS A 273 8.60 17.12 4.53
C CYS A 273 9.84 17.96 4.84
N PHE A 274 9.73 19.29 4.83
CA PHE A 274 10.83 20.20 5.15
C PHE A 274 11.29 20.10 6.59
N ALA A 275 10.37 19.99 7.56
CA ALA A 275 10.71 19.78 8.96
C ALA A 275 11.51 18.49 9.17
N THR A 276 11.13 17.40 8.49
CA THR A 276 11.86 16.13 8.53
C THR A 276 13.27 16.28 7.96
N ILE A 277 13.43 16.99 6.84
CA ILE A 277 14.76 17.27 6.24
C ILE A 277 15.62 18.08 7.21
N SER A 278 15.07 19.15 7.79
CA SER A 278 15.76 20.00 8.74
C SER A 278 16.23 19.21 9.98
N SER A 279 15.33 18.41 10.55
CA SER A 279 15.63 17.54 11.70
C SER A 279 16.75 16.54 11.40
N GLY A 280 16.71 15.88 10.23
CA GLY A 280 17.75 14.94 9.81
C GLY A 280 19.12 15.59 9.59
N ILE A 281 19.15 16.81 9.02
CA ILE A 281 20.39 17.57 8.86
C ILE A 281 20.98 17.93 10.22
N LEU A 282 20.17 18.44 11.15
CA LEU A 282 20.59 18.78 12.49
C LEU A 282 21.12 17.55 13.25
N ALA A 283 20.37 16.44 13.22
CA ALA A 283 20.79 15.19 13.85
C ALA A 283 22.11 14.67 13.27
N GLY A 284 22.30 14.78 11.94
CA GLY A 284 23.53 14.41 11.26
C GLY A 284 24.72 15.31 11.65
N ALA A 285 24.49 16.60 11.73
CA ALA A 285 25.52 17.59 12.13
C ALA A 285 26.01 17.39 13.56
N VAL A 286 25.09 17.02 14.47
CA VAL A 286 25.41 16.82 15.89
C VAL A 286 26.03 15.45 16.18
N LYS A 287 25.75 14.45 15.36
CA LYS A 287 26.17 13.04 15.57
C LYS A 287 27.71 12.87 15.72
N GLY A 288 28.50 13.78 15.15
CA GLY A 288 29.97 13.74 15.22
C GLY A 288 30.56 14.70 16.28
N LEU A 289 29.74 15.48 16.96
CA LEU A 289 30.21 16.43 17.95
C LEU A 289 30.38 15.73 19.29
N CYS A 290 31.65 15.56 19.69
CA CYS A 290 31.97 15.16 21.05
C CYS A 290 31.94 16.44 21.91
N TYR A 291 30.89 16.62 22.71
CA TYR A 291 30.81 17.67 23.68
C TYR A 291 31.60 17.25 24.93
N ASP A 292 32.71 17.97 25.24
CA ASP A 292 33.42 17.83 26.48
C ASP A 292 33.02 19.01 27.40
N ALA A 293 32.17 18.70 28.39
CA ALA A 293 31.67 19.69 29.34
C ALA A 293 32.80 20.31 30.19
N ASP A 294 33.94 19.63 30.30
CA ASP A 294 35.09 20.07 31.07
C ASP A 294 36.14 20.79 30.20
N ALA A 295 35.91 20.86 28.89
CA ALA A 295 36.84 21.55 27.98
C ALA A 295 36.89 23.03 28.29
N LYS A 296 38.11 23.50 28.52
CA LYS A 296 38.40 24.94 28.75
C LYS A 296 39.02 25.55 27.51
N MET A 297 38.53 26.72 27.12
CA MET A 297 39.21 27.50 26.09
C MET A 297 40.66 27.76 26.51
N GLY A 298 41.59 27.26 25.73
CA GLY A 298 43.03 27.48 25.98
C GLY A 298 43.53 28.85 25.52
N LYS A 299 42.68 29.63 24.83
CA LYS A 299 42.97 30.98 24.31
C LYS A 299 41.74 31.86 24.49
N ASP A 300 41.96 33.15 24.73
CA ASP A 300 40.87 34.12 24.87
C ASP A 300 40.21 34.45 23.49
N GLN A 301 40.91 34.19 22.40
CA GLN A 301 40.43 34.39 21.06
C GLN A 301 40.96 33.29 20.10
N VAL A 302 40.09 32.83 19.21
CA VAL A 302 40.44 31.95 18.09
C VAL A 302 39.88 32.58 16.81
N THR A 303 40.73 32.68 15.78
CA THR A 303 40.33 33.14 14.45
C THR A 303 40.49 32.01 13.45
N VAL A 304 39.47 31.77 12.64
CA VAL A 304 39.45 30.78 11.56
C VAL A 304 39.18 31.49 10.25
N ASN A 305 40.03 31.28 9.26
CA ASN A 305 39.87 31.83 7.91
C ASN A 305 39.46 30.71 6.94
N LEU A 306 38.42 30.92 6.16
CA LEU A 306 37.85 29.93 5.28
C LEU A 306 37.77 30.45 3.84
N PRO A 307 38.01 29.59 2.81
CA PRO A 307 37.78 29.95 1.43
C PRO A 307 36.28 30.04 1.14
N VAL A 308 35.90 30.75 0.06
CA VAL A 308 34.52 30.76 -0.46
C VAL A 308 34.25 29.49 -1.25
N ARG A 309 33.11 28.88 -1.00
CA ARG A 309 32.61 27.80 -1.86
C ARG A 309 31.91 28.39 -3.07
N VAL A 310 32.41 28.06 -4.25
CA VAL A 310 31.74 28.38 -5.54
C VAL A 310 31.16 27.14 -6.11
N ASN A 311 29.86 27.15 -6.40
CA ASN A 311 29.18 26.09 -7.13
C ASN A 311 29.31 26.32 -8.62
N TRP A 312 29.99 25.40 -9.33
CA TRP A 312 30.23 25.47 -10.76
C TRP A 312 29.19 24.69 -11.57
N GLY A 313 28.50 23.76 -10.97
CA GLY A 313 27.46 22.99 -11.63
C GLY A 313 26.69 22.08 -10.68
N GLY A 314 25.46 21.77 -11.06
CA GLY A 314 24.61 20.82 -10.36
C GLY A 314 24.01 21.33 -9.04
N GLY A 315 24.12 22.61 -8.71
CA GLY A 315 23.44 23.16 -7.53
C GLY A 315 21.93 22.93 -7.59
N TRP A 316 21.33 22.61 -6.46
CA TRP A 316 19.95 22.16 -6.29
C TRP A 316 19.66 20.71 -6.74
N SER A 317 20.54 20.07 -7.53
CA SER A 317 20.35 18.64 -7.85
C SER A 317 20.53 17.74 -6.62
N ASP A 318 21.18 18.23 -5.56
CA ASP A 318 21.39 17.58 -4.27
C ASP A 318 20.28 17.87 -3.25
N THR A 319 19.22 18.56 -3.67
CA THR A 319 18.10 18.92 -2.78
C THR A 319 16.94 17.95 -2.96
N PRO A 320 16.36 17.40 -1.85
CA PRO A 320 15.14 16.63 -1.90
C PRO A 320 13.95 17.45 -2.45
N PRO A 321 13.00 16.82 -3.11
CA PRO A 321 12.91 15.38 -3.41
C PRO A 321 13.77 14.92 -4.61
N TYR A 322 14.25 15.84 -5.47
CA TYR A 322 14.93 15.50 -6.72
C TYR A 322 16.12 14.55 -6.53
N CYS A 323 17.00 14.82 -5.57
CA CYS A 323 18.18 13.98 -5.35
C CYS A 323 17.84 12.55 -4.88
N MET A 324 16.66 12.36 -4.29
CA MET A 324 16.20 11.05 -3.80
C MET A 324 15.66 10.19 -4.92
N GLU A 325 15.18 10.80 -6.00
CA GLU A 325 14.61 10.11 -7.17
C GLU A 325 15.64 9.89 -8.28
N HIS A 326 16.50 10.88 -8.50
CA HIS A 326 17.41 10.91 -9.65
C HIS A 326 18.88 10.87 -9.27
N GLY A 327 19.19 10.95 -7.98
CA GLY A 327 20.53 11.25 -7.50
C GLY A 327 20.90 12.71 -7.75
N GLY A 328 21.84 13.23 -6.98
CA GLY A 328 22.36 14.60 -7.14
C GLY A 328 23.87 14.60 -7.34
N THR A 329 24.34 15.43 -8.26
CA THR A 329 25.78 15.65 -8.46
C THR A 329 26.06 17.13 -8.45
N VAL A 330 26.93 17.58 -7.52
CA VAL A 330 27.33 18.98 -7.38
C VAL A 330 28.83 19.10 -7.53
N LEU A 331 29.25 20.02 -8.40
CA LEU A 331 30.65 20.40 -8.55
C LEU A 331 30.90 21.73 -7.83
N ASN A 332 31.61 21.65 -6.71
CA ASN A 332 32.01 22.82 -5.94
C ASN A 332 33.55 22.99 -5.94
N ALA A 333 33.98 24.24 -5.85
CA ALA A 333 35.35 24.57 -5.64
C ALA A 333 35.50 25.48 -4.43
N ALA A 334 36.55 25.26 -3.64
CA ALA A 334 37.00 26.21 -2.62
C ALA A 334 37.92 27.26 -3.29
N VAL A 335 37.55 28.53 -3.21
CA VAL A 335 38.23 29.63 -3.90
C VAL A 335 38.72 30.65 -2.90
N MET A 336 39.96 31.07 -3.07
CA MET A 336 40.56 32.23 -2.35
C MET A 336 40.48 33.48 -3.24
N LEU A 337 40.28 34.64 -2.66
CA LEU A 337 40.31 35.92 -3.33
C LEU A 337 41.68 36.56 -3.16
N ASP A 338 42.36 36.80 -4.27
CA ASP A 338 43.73 37.35 -4.27
C ASP A 338 44.69 36.65 -3.30
N GLY A 339 44.55 35.32 -3.21
CA GLY A 339 45.37 34.50 -2.33
C GLY A 339 44.98 34.49 -0.85
N ASN A 340 43.86 35.16 -0.50
CA ASN A 340 43.35 35.22 0.88
C ASN A 340 42.01 34.50 1.00
N CYS A 341 41.76 33.89 2.15
CA CYS A 341 40.46 33.36 2.54
C CYS A 341 39.52 34.51 2.91
N PRO A 342 38.40 34.70 2.15
CA PRO A 342 37.58 35.89 2.34
C PRO A 342 36.57 35.77 3.52
N ILE A 343 36.42 34.58 4.09
CA ILE A 343 35.56 34.38 5.26
C ILE A 343 36.40 34.29 6.49
N GLU A 344 36.17 35.17 7.47
CA GLU A 344 36.79 35.15 8.78
C GLU A 344 35.72 34.90 9.86
N VAL A 345 35.98 33.91 10.71
CA VAL A 345 35.19 33.65 11.93
C VAL A 345 36.05 33.84 13.15
N VAL A 346 35.62 34.71 14.04
CA VAL A 346 36.34 35.02 15.28
C VAL A 346 35.50 34.59 16.47
N VAL A 347 36.03 33.71 17.30
CA VAL A 347 35.43 33.30 18.58
C VAL A 347 36.22 33.93 19.70
N LYS A 348 35.55 34.71 20.54
CA LYS A 348 36.15 35.37 21.72
C LYS A 348 35.46 34.92 22.99
N LYS A 349 36.23 34.72 24.06
CA LYS A 349 35.68 34.52 25.38
C LYS A 349 35.07 35.83 25.87
N VAL A 350 33.88 35.74 26.46
CA VAL A 350 33.20 36.86 27.14
C VAL A 350 33.14 36.57 28.63
N ASP A 351 33.12 37.60 29.45
CA ASP A 351 33.11 37.47 30.91
C ASP A 351 31.72 37.12 31.46
N GLU A 352 30.68 37.46 30.72
CA GLU A 352 29.30 37.15 31.07
C GLU A 352 28.88 35.78 30.55
N PRO A 353 27.99 35.05 31.24
CA PRO A 353 27.50 33.73 30.80
C PRO A 353 26.46 33.85 29.67
N VAL A 354 26.88 34.42 28.55
CA VAL A 354 26.05 34.64 27.36
C VAL A 354 26.77 34.17 26.10
N ILE A 355 26.02 33.90 25.07
CA ILE A 355 26.49 33.63 23.70
C ILE A 355 26.09 34.82 22.83
N VAL A 356 27.05 35.51 22.25
CA VAL A 356 26.82 36.62 21.32
C VAL A 356 27.18 36.16 19.91
N LEU A 357 26.21 36.19 18.98
CA LEU A 357 26.43 36.00 17.56
C LEU A 357 26.39 37.37 16.88
N ALA A 358 27.49 37.75 16.25
CA ALA A 358 27.59 39.01 15.52
C ALA A 358 28.07 38.77 14.10
N SER A 359 27.48 39.46 13.12
CA SER A 359 27.90 39.49 11.72
C SER A 359 28.44 40.88 11.40
N ALA A 360 29.72 40.96 11.09
CA ALA A 360 30.36 42.22 10.71
C ALA A 360 29.80 42.80 9.40
N ASP A 361 29.42 41.93 8.47
CA ASP A 361 28.91 42.33 7.14
C ASP A 361 27.53 42.95 7.20
N SER A 362 26.62 42.36 8.00
CA SER A 362 25.26 42.84 8.15
C SER A 362 25.04 43.81 9.30
N GLY A 363 26.01 43.92 10.22
CA GLY A 363 25.84 44.64 11.46
C GLY A 363 24.81 44.03 12.42
N ALA A 364 24.42 42.79 12.18
CA ALA A 364 23.45 42.05 13.01
C ALA A 364 24.16 41.50 14.25
N GLU A 365 23.51 41.61 15.42
CA GLU A 365 23.99 41.04 16.70
C GLU A 365 22.80 40.44 17.45
N GLN A 366 23.00 39.25 18.00
CA GLN A 366 22.01 38.55 18.84
C GLN A 366 22.73 37.98 20.07
N THR A 367 22.08 38.10 21.23
CA THR A 367 22.58 37.57 22.50
C THR A 367 21.64 36.47 23.02
N PHE A 368 22.21 35.35 23.43
CA PHE A 368 21.52 34.18 23.95
C PHE A 368 22.03 33.86 25.36
N THR A 369 21.15 33.44 26.26
CA THR A 369 21.48 33.09 27.65
C THR A 369 21.80 31.60 27.84
N ASP A 370 21.42 30.77 26.86
CA ASP A 370 21.66 29.32 26.85
C ASP A 370 21.76 28.77 25.43
N ILE A 371 22.35 27.58 25.30
CA ILE A 371 22.54 26.87 24.01
C ILE A 371 21.21 26.48 23.35
N SER A 372 20.17 26.16 24.13
CA SER A 372 18.87 25.74 23.58
C SER A 372 18.12 26.87 22.88
N SER A 373 18.46 28.10 23.18
CA SER A 373 17.90 29.29 22.53
C SER A 373 18.58 29.69 21.22
N LEU A 374 19.57 28.93 20.76
CA LEU A 374 20.27 29.10 19.48
C LEU A 374 19.53 28.43 18.29
N GLN A 375 18.32 27.86 18.49
CA GLN A 375 17.55 27.15 17.49
C GLN A 375 16.88 28.09 16.48
#